data_809d22bdfaf38fbda1cf0fb7ec467c80
#
_entry.id   809d22bdfaf38fbda1cf0fb7ec467c80
#
_cell.length_a   1.000
_cell.length_b   1.000
_cell.length_c   1.000
_cell.angle_alpha   90.00
_cell.angle_beta   90.00
_cell.angle_gamma   90.00
#
_symmetry.space_group_name_H-M   'P 1'
#
loop_
_entity.id
_entity.type
_entity.pdbx_description
1 polymer ?
#
loop_
_entity_poly.entity_id
_entity_poly.type
_entity_poly.pdbx_seq_one_letter_code
_entity_poly.pdbx_strand_id
1 'polypeptide(L)'
;ETFEDLKKHFVPPMTAHPYKDLWYLERRYFHYPRQDYLVYGGFAEKGCPLLFCLRQVPVNGTCVLRLVDLVGDFALLPRFGRALDGLLAEMDAEYMDCYCWGIPAPTMAAAGLCERNENSVNIIPHYLTPPLIQNVEYYLFTSDPQGFVMFRADGDQDRPNIEC
;
A
#
# COMPACT_ATOMS: atom_id res chain seq x y z
N GLU A 1 4.71 -8.55 -11.21
CA GLU A 1 3.70 -9.51 -11.72
C GLU A 1 2.92 -8.88 -12.88
N THR A 2 2.56 -9.66 -13.88
CA THR A 2 1.55 -9.28 -14.86
C THR A 2 0.16 -9.62 -14.31
N PHE A 3 -0.89 -8.99 -14.85
CA PHE A 3 -2.25 -9.33 -14.42
C PHE A 3 -2.61 -10.80 -14.74
N GLU A 4 -2.14 -11.32 -15.85
CA GLU A 4 -2.35 -12.72 -16.23
C GLU A 4 -1.65 -13.71 -15.28
N ASP A 5 -0.49 -13.33 -14.72
CA ASP A 5 0.20 -14.14 -13.71
C ASP A 5 -0.52 -14.04 -12.37
N LEU A 6 -0.95 -12.85 -11.99
CA LEU A 6 -1.73 -12.65 -10.77
C LEU A 6 -2.96 -13.56 -10.72
N LYS A 7 -3.75 -13.60 -11.78
CA LYS A 7 -4.98 -14.41 -11.86
C LYS A 7 -4.77 -15.91 -11.62
N LYS A 8 -3.57 -16.42 -11.88
CA LYS A 8 -3.24 -17.84 -11.68
C LYS A 8 -3.07 -18.20 -10.21
N HIS A 9 -2.69 -17.23 -9.38
CA HIS A 9 -2.17 -17.50 -8.04
C HIS A 9 -2.92 -16.76 -6.92
N PHE A 10 -3.64 -15.70 -7.25
CA PHE A 10 -4.32 -14.85 -6.28
C PHE A 10 -5.83 -14.93 -6.42
N VAL A 11 -6.49 -15.14 -5.28
CA VAL A 11 -7.95 -15.09 -5.17
C VAL A 11 -8.30 -14.03 -4.12
N PRO A 12 -8.98 -12.93 -4.52
CA PRO A 12 -9.40 -11.91 -3.58
C PRO A 12 -10.32 -12.47 -2.49
N PRO A 13 -10.10 -12.12 -1.21
CA PRO A 13 -10.96 -12.60 -0.13
C PRO A 13 -12.37 -11.97 -0.22
N MET A 14 -13.38 -12.81 -0.38
CA MET A 14 -14.79 -12.39 -0.53
C MET A 14 -15.36 -11.67 0.70
N THR A 15 -14.72 -11.84 1.87
CA THR A 15 -15.13 -11.23 3.15
C THR A 15 -14.44 -9.91 3.43
N ALA A 16 -13.58 -9.44 2.52
CA ALA A 16 -12.89 -8.16 2.71
C ALA A 16 -13.84 -6.97 2.53
N HIS A 17 -13.66 -5.95 3.35
CA HIS A 17 -14.35 -4.68 3.25
C HIS A 17 -13.33 -3.52 3.22
N PRO A 18 -13.23 -2.78 2.09
CA PRO A 18 -13.99 -2.97 0.84
C PRO A 18 -13.55 -4.23 0.08
N TYR A 19 -14.51 -4.85 -0.62
CA TYR A 19 -14.20 -5.98 -1.51
C TYR A 19 -13.54 -5.47 -2.80
N LYS A 20 -12.38 -6.06 -3.13
CA LYS A 20 -11.58 -5.72 -4.30
C LYS A 20 -11.45 -6.96 -5.18
N ASP A 21 -12.31 -7.08 -6.17
CA ASP A 21 -12.28 -8.19 -7.11
C ASP A 21 -11.16 -8.06 -8.16
N LEU A 22 -10.97 -9.10 -8.97
CA LEU A 22 -9.95 -9.11 -10.02
C LEU A 22 -10.18 -8.00 -11.06
N TRP A 23 -11.43 -7.66 -11.36
CA TRP A 23 -11.75 -6.58 -12.28
C TRP A 23 -11.32 -5.20 -11.73
N TYR A 24 -11.54 -4.96 -10.42
CA TYR A 24 -11.07 -3.76 -9.75
C TYR A 24 -9.54 -3.70 -9.78
N LEU A 25 -8.85 -4.78 -9.39
CA LEU A 25 -7.40 -4.85 -9.34
C LEU A 25 -6.77 -4.58 -10.71
N GLU A 26 -7.32 -5.19 -11.77
CA GLU A 26 -6.85 -4.99 -13.15
C GLU A 26 -6.87 -3.52 -13.54
N ARG A 27 -8.02 -2.87 -13.37
CA ARG A 27 -8.22 -1.47 -13.77
C ARG A 27 -7.47 -0.49 -12.89
N ARG A 28 -7.38 -0.79 -11.60
CA ARG A 28 -6.78 0.12 -10.61
C ARG A 28 -5.27 0.08 -10.63
N TYR A 29 -4.65 -1.07 -10.87
CA TYR A 29 -3.22 -1.25 -10.70
C TYR A 29 -2.46 -1.65 -11.96
N PHE A 30 -3.10 -2.22 -12.95
CA PHE A 30 -2.43 -2.64 -14.19
C PHE A 30 -2.77 -1.76 -15.39
N HIS A 31 -3.95 -1.16 -15.40
CA HIS A 31 -4.42 -0.33 -16.52
C HIS A 31 -4.80 1.10 -16.11
N TYR A 32 -4.31 1.58 -14.98
CA TYR A 32 -4.60 2.96 -14.58
C TYR A 32 -3.79 3.96 -15.41
N PRO A 33 -4.45 4.89 -16.11
CA PRO A 33 -3.79 5.68 -17.17
C PRO A 33 -2.90 6.83 -16.64
N ARG A 34 -2.89 7.07 -15.34
CA ARG A 34 -2.25 8.25 -14.73
C ARG A 34 -1.07 7.94 -13.84
N GLN A 35 -0.91 6.69 -13.42
CA GLN A 35 0.14 6.27 -12.52
C GLN A 35 0.53 4.83 -12.80
N ASP A 36 1.82 4.56 -12.71
CA ASP A 36 2.35 3.21 -12.75
C ASP A 36 2.44 2.63 -11.34
N TYR A 37 1.92 1.42 -11.17
CA TYR A 37 1.97 0.69 -9.92
C TYR A 37 2.87 -0.52 -10.06
N LEU A 38 3.58 -0.82 -8.99
CA LEU A 38 4.34 -2.05 -8.83
C LEU A 38 3.47 -3.02 -8.04
N VAL A 39 3.14 -4.15 -8.64
CA VAL A 39 2.27 -5.15 -8.02
C VAL A 39 3.07 -6.41 -7.75
N TYR A 40 3.16 -6.80 -6.48
CA TYR A 40 3.89 -7.98 -6.05
C TYR A 40 2.96 -8.96 -5.34
N GLY A 41 3.07 -10.23 -5.70
CA GLY A 41 2.43 -11.32 -4.97
C GLY A 41 3.30 -11.75 -3.79
N GLY A 42 2.73 -11.76 -2.59
CA GLY A 42 3.34 -12.38 -1.43
C GLY A 42 3.05 -13.88 -1.41
N PHE A 43 4.01 -14.71 -1.82
CA PHE A 43 3.83 -16.15 -1.89
C PHE A 43 4.15 -16.85 -0.58
N ALA A 44 3.30 -17.81 -0.23
CA ALA A 44 3.47 -18.74 0.88
C ALA A 44 3.32 -20.16 0.35
N GLU A 45 3.43 -21.17 1.24
CA GLU A 45 3.34 -22.59 0.85
C GLU A 45 2.07 -22.95 0.06
N LYS A 46 0.98 -22.23 0.26
CA LYS A 46 -0.33 -22.49 -0.36
C LYS A 46 -0.75 -21.41 -1.35
N GLY A 47 0.16 -20.85 -2.12
CA GLY A 47 -0.14 -19.87 -3.16
C GLY A 47 0.19 -18.43 -2.77
N CYS A 48 -0.54 -17.47 -3.32
CA CYS A 48 -0.36 -16.04 -3.09
C CYS A 48 -1.47 -15.52 -2.16
N PRO A 49 -1.27 -15.51 -0.83
CA PRO A 49 -2.30 -15.06 0.12
C PRO A 49 -2.38 -13.55 0.27
N LEU A 50 -1.39 -12.79 -0.21
CA LEU A 50 -1.29 -11.36 0.00
C LEU A 50 -0.75 -10.68 -1.26
N LEU A 51 -1.37 -9.57 -1.64
CA LEU A 51 -0.97 -8.73 -2.76
C LEU A 51 -0.52 -7.37 -2.24
N PHE A 52 0.65 -6.92 -2.69
CA PHE A 52 1.23 -5.61 -2.39
C PHE A 52 1.13 -4.72 -3.61
N CYS A 53 0.45 -3.59 -3.48
CA CYS A 53 0.38 -2.57 -4.52
C CYS A 53 1.19 -1.36 -4.07
N LEU A 54 2.28 -1.09 -4.78
CA LEU A 54 3.22 -0.02 -4.43
C LEU A 54 3.29 1.00 -5.56
N ARG A 55 3.74 2.19 -5.19
CA ARG A 55 4.11 3.24 -6.12
C ARG A 55 5.49 3.77 -5.76
N GLN A 56 6.34 3.89 -6.76
CA GLN A 56 7.62 4.58 -6.61
C GLN A 56 7.41 6.08 -6.82
N VAL A 57 7.87 6.89 -5.89
CA VAL A 57 7.78 8.35 -5.94
C VAL A 57 9.20 8.92 -5.99
N PRO A 58 9.65 9.43 -7.14
CA PRO A 58 10.94 10.08 -7.24
C PRO A 58 10.92 11.44 -6.54
N VAL A 59 11.94 11.72 -5.73
CA VAL A 59 12.07 12.96 -4.97
C VAL A 59 13.54 13.35 -4.85
N ASN A 60 13.91 14.52 -5.35
CA ASN A 60 15.24 15.12 -5.16
C ASN A 60 16.45 14.19 -5.44
N GLY A 61 16.36 13.35 -6.44
CA GLY A 61 17.44 12.43 -6.82
C GLY A 61 17.44 11.09 -6.09
N THR A 62 16.48 10.84 -5.22
CA THR A 62 16.19 9.57 -4.55
C THR A 62 14.76 9.12 -4.84
N CYS A 63 14.29 8.05 -4.21
CA CYS A 63 12.89 7.68 -4.29
C CYS A 63 12.33 7.20 -2.94
N VAL A 64 11.02 7.19 -2.86
CA VAL A 64 10.25 6.63 -1.75
C VAL A 64 9.32 5.57 -2.32
N LEU A 65 9.20 4.44 -1.65
CA LEU A 65 8.17 3.46 -1.94
C LEU A 65 6.92 3.76 -1.12
N ARG A 66 5.81 3.80 -1.80
CA ARG A 66 4.51 4.03 -1.18
C ARG A 66 3.68 2.79 -1.29
N LEU A 67 3.42 2.13 -0.15
CA LEU A 67 2.48 1.03 -0.09
C LEU A 67 1.07 1.60 -0.13
N VAL A 68 0.48 1.60 -1.31
CA VAL A 68 -0.81 2.25 -1.55
C VAL A 68 -1.98 1.35 -1.25
N ASP A 69 -1.78 0.03 -1.32
CA ASP A 69 -2.80 -0.97 -1.02
C ASP A 69 -2.20 -2.33 -0.65
N LEU A 70 -2.93 -3.07 0.18
CA LEU A 70 -2.73 -4.48 0.48
C LEU A 70 -4.06 -5.22 0.31
N VAL A 71 -4.04 -6.35 -0.38
CA VAL A 71 -5.24 -7.16 -0.57
C VAL A 71 -4.93 -8.61 -0.22
N GLY A 72 -5.71 -9.21 0.68
CA GLY A 72 -5.51 -10.59 1.08
C GLY A 72 -5.50 -10.83 2.58
N ASP A 73 -4.74 -11.81 3.04
CA ASP A 73 -4.62 -12.18 4.47
C ASP A 73 -3.53 -11.34 5.17
N PHE A 74 -3.95 -10.26 5.81
CA PHE A 74 -3.06 -9.34 6.52
C PHE A 74 -2.33 -9.98 7.72
N ALA A 75 -2.85 -11.10 8.28
CA ALA A 75 -2.17 -11.79 9.37
C ALA A 75 -0.82 -12.38 8.94
N LEU A 76 -0.63 -12.56 7.64
CA LEU A 76 0.62 -13.05 7.06
C LEU A 76 1.64 -11.94 6.75
N LEU A 77 1.26 -10.68 6.85
CA LEU A 77 2.13 -9.53 6.56
C LEU A 77 3.50 -9.60 7.25
N PRO A 78 3.61 -10.00 8.53
CA PRO A 78 4.89 -10.14 9.22
C PRO A 78 5.91 -11.06 8.53
N ARG A 79 5.45 -12.02 7.74
CA ARG A 79 6.33 -12.95 7.01
C ARG A 79 7.09 -12.29 5.87
N PHE A 80 6.60 -11.15 5.40
CA PHE A 80 7.13 -10.44 4.23
C PHE A 80 8.04 -9.26 4.57
N GLY A 81 8.27 -8.95 5.86
CA GLY A 81 9.09 -7.81 6.26
C GLY A 81 10.46 -7.78 5.58
N ARG A 82 11.18 -8.90 5.57
CA ARG A 82 12.49 -8.99 4.87
C ARG A 82 12.40 -8.79 3.36
N ALA A 83 11.29 -9.19 2.74
CA ALA A 83 11.08 -8.96 1.32
C ALA A 83 10.82 -7.47 1.03
N LEU A 84 10.10 -6.79 1.92
CA LEU A 84 9.90 -5.34 1.84
C LEU A 84 11.21 -4.57 2.02
N ASP A 85 12.06 -4.97 2.97
CA ASP A 85 13.43 -4.42 3.11
C ASP A 85 14.26 -4.67 1.86
N GLY A 86 14.14 -5.85 1.26
CA GLY A 86 14.80 -6.18 0.01
C GLY A 86 14.36 -5.29 -1.16
N LEU A 87 13.07 -4.98 -1.25
CA LEU A 87 12.54 -4.05 -2.26
C LEU A 87 13.07 -2.62 -2.08
N LEU A 88 13.19 -2.15 -0.84
CA LEU A 88 13.80 -0.84 -0.56
C LEU A 88 15.23 -0.79 -1.08
N ALA A 89 16.02 -1.81 -0.79
CA ALA A 89 17.41 -1.90 -1.24
C ALA A 89 17.54 -2.03 -2.77
N GLU A 90 16.70 -2.84 -3.40
CA GLU A 90 16.68 -3.06 -4.86
C GLU A 90 16.34 -1.77 -5.64
N MET A 91 15.44 -0.98 -5.09
CA MET A 91 14.95 0.26 -5.72
C MET A 91 15.71 1.51 -5.28
N ASP A 92 16.73 1.36 -4.45
CA ASP A 92 17.47 2.49 -3.85
C ASP A 92 16.52 3.51 -3.20
N ALA A 93 15.52 2.99 -2.49
CA ALA A 93 14.49 3.81 -1.87
C ALA A 93 14.86 4.14 -0.42
N GLU A 94 14.64 5.39 -0.01
CA GLU A 94 14.97 5.84 1.35
C GLU A 94 14.10 5.19 2.42
N TYR A 95 12.81 5.03 2.13
CA TYR A 95 11.85 4.42 3.04
C TYR A 95 10.59 3.96 2.29
N MET A 96 9.76 3.22 3.01
CA MET A 96 8.39 2.89 2.59
C MET A 96 7.39 3.56 3.51
N ASP A 97 6.40 4.26 2.94
CA ASP A 97 5.27 4.78 3.69
C ASP A 97 4.00 3.96 3.44
N CYS A 98 3.13 3.90 4.45
CA CYS A 98 1.83 3.27 4.35
C CYS A 98 0.80 4.08 5.15
N TYR A 99 -0.26 4.52 4.48
CA TYR A 99 -1.46 5.05 5.14
C TYR A 99 -2.53 3.99 5.11
N CYS A 100 -2.90 3.49 6.27
CA CYS A 100 -3.94 2.47 6.40
C CYS A 100 -4.75 2.63 7.69
N TRP A 101 -5.89 1.99 7.68
CA TRP A 101 -6.76 1.80 8.83
C TRP A 101 -7.23 0.35 8.88
N GLY A 102 -7.44 -0.18 10.09
CA GLY A 102 -8.07 -1.49 10.30
C GLY A 102 -7.10 -2.67 10.41
N ILE A 103 -5.80 -2.46 10.19
CA ILE A 103 -4.77 -3.47 10.45
C ILE A 103 -4.18 -3.22 11.84
N PRO A 104 -4.08 -4.24 12.71
CA PRO A 104 -3.49 -4.07 14.04
C PRO A 104 -2.05 -3.55 13.96
N ALA A 105 -1.74 -2.51 14.75
CA ALA A 105 -0.39 -1.93 14.82
C ALA A 105 0.72 -2.97 15.10
N PRO A 106 0.53 -3.99 15.97
CA PRO A 106 1.53 -5.04 16.15
C PRO A 106 1.82 -5.85 14.88
N THR A 107 0.81 -6.07 14.02
CA THR A 107 0.99 -6.77 12.75
C THR A 107 1.84 -5.96 11.78
N MET A 108 1.60 -4.66 11.69
CA MET A 108 2.39 -3.74 10.88
C MET A 108 3.83 -3.64 11.40
N ALA A 109 4.00 -3.47 12.73
CA ALA A 109 5.32 -3.39 13.36
C ALA A 109 6.15 -4.67 13.16
N ALA A 110 5.52 -5.83 13.23
CA ALA A 110 6.20 -7.11 12.97
C ALA A 110 6.65 -7.28 11.50
N ALA A 111 6.09 -6.51 10.60
CA ALA A 111 6.52 -6.40 9.19
C ALA A 111 7.55 -5.28 8.96
N GLY A 112 7.98 -4.56 10.00
CA GLY A 112 8.93 -3.44 9.90
C GLY A 112 8.29 -2.07 9.69
N LEU A 113 6.96 -1.98 9.66
CA LEU A 113 6.22 -0.73 9.45
C LEU A 113 5.83 -0.12 10.80
N CYS A 114 6.61 0.86 11.27
CA CYS A 114 6.37 1.51 12.55
C CYS A 114 5.32 2.62 12.43
N GLU A 115 4.38 2.64 13.37
CA GLU A 115 3.36 3.68 13.42
C GLU A 115 4.00 5.04 13.77
N ARG A 116 3.65 6.07 12.99
CA ARG A 116 3.96 7.44 13.33
C ARG A 116 3.03 7.90 14.46
N ASN A 117 3.56 8.42 15.51
CA ASN A 117 2.82 9.01 16.62
C ASN A 117 3.11 10.52 16.75
N GLU A 118 2.43 11.19 17.67
CA GLU A 118 2.54 12.63 17.91
C GLU A 118 3.97 13.07 18.27
N ASN A 119 4.77 12.18 18.88
CA ASN A 119 6.14 12.46 19.29
C ASN A 119 7.16 12.07 18.21
N SER A 120 6.72 11.54 17.08
CA SER A 120 7.60 11.14 15.99
C SER A 120 8.19 12.39 15.33
N VAL A 121 9.52 12.42 15.25
CA VAL A 121 10.25 13.46 14.52
C VAL A 121 10.15 13.26 12.99
N ASN A 122 9.71 12.08 12.56
CA ASN A 122 9.61 11.76 11.15
C ASN A 122 8.42 12.46 10.51
N ILE A 123 8.66 13.09 9.38
CA ILE A 123 7.65 13.68 8.52
C ILE A 123 7.45 12.74 7.34
N ILE A 124 6.20 12.34 7.10
CA ILE A 124 5.79 11.63 5.88
C ILE A 124 5.18 12.67 4.93
N PRO A 125 5.93 13.17 3.95
CA PRO A 125 5.47 14.26 3.11
C PRO A 125 4.30 13.84 2.22
N HIS A 126 3.42 14.79 1.96
CA HIS A 126 2.49 14.69 0.83
C HIS A 126 3.21 15.12 -0.43
N TYR A 127 3.43 14.16 -1.32
CA TYR A 127 3.99 14.43 -2.65
C TYR A 127 2.90 14.93 -3.60
N LEU A 128 2.34 16.08 -3.25
CA LEU A 128 1.44 16.87 -4.08
C LEU A 128 2.26 17.92 -4.85
N THR A 129 1.64 18.62 -5.77
CA THR A 129 2.26 19.75 -6.46
C THR A 129 1.55 21.05 -6.01
N PRO A 130 2.19 21.93 -5.21
CA PRO A 130 3.52 21.78 -4.60
C PRO A 130 3.56 20.75 -3.46
N PRO A 131 4.71 20.16 -3.13
CA PRO A 131 4.83 19.18 -2.05
C PRO A 131 4.54 19.81 -0.70
N LEU A 132 3.75 19.11 0.11
CA LEU A 132 3.42 19.52 1.46
C LEU A 132 4.34 18.77 2.44
N ILE A 133 5.33 19.48 3.01
CA ILE A 133 6.33 18.93 3.94
C ILE A 133 5.81 19.07 5.36
N GLN A 134 4.75 18.36 5.66
CA GLN A 134 4.20 18.26 7.03
C GLN A 134 3.41 16.97 7.18
N ASN A 135 3.27 16.51 8.42
CA ASN A 135 2.35 15.44 8.73
C ASN A 135 0.92 15.96 8.69
N VAL A 136 0.03 15.20 8.04
CA VAL A 136 -1.39 15.52 7.95
C VAL A 136 -2.18 14.38 8.57
N GLU A 137 -3.14 14.70 9.41
CA GLU A 137 -4.08 13.74 9.96
C GLU A 137 -5.20 13.49 8.96
N TYR A 138 -5.58 12.21 8.81
CA TYR A 138 -6.69 11.79 7.99
C TYR A 138 -7.80 11.24 8.87
N TYR A 139 -9.00 11.56 8.49
CA TYR A 139 -10.19 11.09 9.17
C TYR A 139 -11.00 10.22 8.21
N LEU A 140 -11.53 9.13 8.71
CA LEU A 140 -12.44 8.28 7.98
C LEU A 140 -13.71 8.04 8.82
N PHE A 141 -14.80 7.79 8.13
CA PHE A 141 -16.06 7.40 8.73
C PHE A 141 -16.51 6.08 8.14
N THR A 142 -16.81 5.12 8.99
CA THR A 142 -17.30 3.81 8.57
C THR A 142 -18.43 3.34 9.48
N SER A 143 -19.40 2.62 8.91
CA SER A 143 -20.46 1.94 9.67
C SER A 143 -20.00 0.58 10.20
N ASP A 144 -18.86 0.06 9.74
CA ASP A 144 -18.27 -1.21 10.17
C ASP A 144 -16.83 -1.02 10.65
N PRO A 145 -16.61 -0.50 11.86
CA PRO A 145 -15.27 -0.18 12.36
C PRO A 145 -14.41 -1.44 12.66
N GLN A 146 -15.00 -2.62 12.73
CA GLN A 146 -14.28 -3.86 13.04
C GLN A 146 -13.88 -4.67 11.80
N GLY A 147 -14.67 -4.58 10.73
CA GLY A 147 -14.44 -5.33 9.50
C GLY A 147 -13.84 -4.52 8.36
N PHE A 148 -13.83 -3.19 8.49
CA PHE A 148 -13.37 -2.30 7.46
C PHE A 148 -11.86 -2.09 7.52
N VAL A 149 -11.19 -2.26 6.37
CA VAL A 149 -9.77 -1.94 6.19
C VAL A 149 -9.65 -0.94 5.05
N MET A 150 -8.90 0.13 5.27
CA MET A 150 -8.71 1.18 4.28
C MET A 150 -7.22 1.44 4.06
N PHE A 151 -6.85 1.61 2.82
CA PHE A 151 -5.54 2.07 2.41
C PHE A 151 -5.62 3.39 1.66
N ARG A 152 -4.46 3.97 1.35
CA ARG A 152 -4.34 5.19 0.55
C ARG A 152 -5.12 5.10 -0.77
N ALA A 153 -5.08 3.95 -1.43
CA ALA A 153 -5.74 3.72 -2.71
C ALA A 153 -7.28 3.76 -2.65
N ASP A 154 -7.86 3.56 -1.48
CA ASP A 154 -9.32 3.58 -1.27
C ASP A 154 -9.87 4.99 -1.07
N GLY A 155 -8.99 5.96 -0.83
CA GLY A 155 -9.33 7.37 -0.63
C GLY A 155 -8.75 8.29 -1.70
N ASP A 156 -8.86 9.58 -1.44
CA ASP A 156 -8.38 10.63 -2.35
C ASP A 156 -6.85 10.83 -2.34
N GLN A 157 -6.16 10.18 -1.42
CA GLN A 157 -4.74 10.41 -1.15
C GLN A 157 -3.80 9.78 -2.17
N ASP A 158 -4.32 8.96 -3.07
CA ASP A 158 -3.55 8.40 -4.17
C ASP A 158 -4.06 8.85 -5.55
N ARG A 159 -4.79 9.95 -5.59
CA ARG A 159 -5.16 10.57 -6.86
C ARG A 159 -3.96 11.29 -7.46
N PRO A 160 -3.74 11.20 -8.76
CA PRO A 160 -2.73 12.02 -9.43
C PRO A 160 -3.15 13.48 -9.37
N ASN A 161 -2.19 14.36 -9.17
CA ASN A 161 -2.43 15.78 -9.39
C ASN A 161 -2.73 15.97 -10.88
N ILE A 162 -3.87 16.58 -11.16
CA ILE A 162 -4.18 17.04 -12.50
C ILE A 162 -3.53 18.40 -12.60
N GLU A 163 -2.48 18.50 -13.38
CA GLU A 163 -2.02 19.82 -13.83
C GLU A 163 -3.14 20.41 -14.69
N CYS A 164 -3.73 21.50 -14.19
CA CYS A 164 -4.70 22.28 -14.95
C CYS A 164 -3.98 23.20 -15.93
#